data_fe88e8e685f65505ebf6ddcd5c868d44
#
_entry.id   fe88e8e685f65505ebf6ddcd5c868d44
#
_cell.length_a   1.000
_cell.length_b   1.000
_cell.length_c   1.000
_cell.angle_alpha   90.00
_cell.angle_beta   90.00
_cell.angle_gamma   90.00
#
_symmetry.space_group_name_H-M   'P 1'
#
loop_
_entity.id
_entity.type
_entity.pdbx_description
1 polymer ?
#
loop_
_entity_poly.entity_id
_entity_poly.type
_entity_poly.pdbx_seq_one_letter_code
_entity_poly.pdbx_strand_id
1 'polypeptide(L)'
;MKTKRILTTGASLVVAALALAGCSSGNSEAAAGAQTDSGGKITVWVDPPRVPAAEAFQEAYPDIEIDVVQIDGTVGGKTVKQSFANFDSAGSGWPDAIFFPSNDDIAWATNSTSNYAADLTDLLPDVIEGYDPAVLSFCEIDGKIRCLRNDAAPDVFWYNKAFFDENGYSLPTTWEGYAELAAKIATEHPGKISGFLGDAYAVNRYLQGSGCPTNDRVSETEAHIDLGDPACVRATELLTEMYDAGALSTQGIFDGDAAEAGANLVMSPGAVWWGNYLFRDTWKIPAGQMSAVAPLAWEGESKPSTGNEGGGLWGVSSHITGKQLENALTFATFVATDPRWQVDLSVGLPGYGPLQQRWLDKQRKAGYLAEFDDAAAAFVLAATIVRPDRDYTRYNTGTVWTHTITPALTSGRSFTDAWSTFGDRLIREARTFGYAVQSTA
;
A
#
# COMPACT_ATOMS: atom_id res chain seq x y z
N MET A 1 46.80 27.88 29.62
CA MET A 1 46.81 27.84 31.10
C MET A 1 45.45 28.19 31.64
N LYS A 2 44.74 27.28 32.21
CA LYS A 2 43.87 27.27 33.41
C LYS A 2 42.94 26.05 33.34
N THR A 3 43.39 25.06 34.04
CA THR A 3 42.68 23.83 34.42
C THR A 3 41.46 24.15 35.31
N LYS A 4 40.29 23.53 35.07
CA LYS A 4 39.23 23.42 36.07
C LYS A 4 38.83 21.96 36.24
N ARG A 5 38.90 21.55 37.51
CA ARG A 5 38.64 20.22 38.05
C ARG A 5 37.12 19.91 38.03
N ILE A 6 36.82 18.66 37.74
CA ILE A 6 35.49 18.06 37.85
C ILE A 6 35.39 17.41 39.25
N LEU A 7 34.33 17.77 39.99
CA LEU A 7 33.93 17.10 41.22
C LEU A 7 32.96 15.94 40.87
N THR A 8 33.31 14.76 41.33
CA THR A 8 32.46 13.58 41.39
C THR A 8 31.58 13.62 42.62
N THR A 9 30.26 13.45 42.45
CA THR A 9 29.32 13.20 43.55
C THR A 9 28.75 11.81 43.41
N GLY A 10 28.84 11.00 44.45
CA GLY A 10 28.50 9.61 44.48
C GLY A 10 26.96 9.36 44.53
N ALA A 11 26.54 8.27 43.94
CA ALA A 11 25.18 7.74 44.00
C ALA A 11 25.08 6.69 45.11
N SER A 12 24.14 6.88 46.00
CA SER A 12 23.80 5.93 47.06
C SER A 12 22.82 4.89 46.56
N LEU A 13 23.17 3.62 46.65
CA LEU A 13 22.27 2.48 46.45
C LEU A 13 21.31 2.34 47.65
N VAL A 14 20.02 2.30 47.36
CA VAL A 14 18.99 1.84 48.30
C VAL A 14 18.58 0.44 47.87
N VAL A 15 18.90 -0.55 48.74
CA VAL A 15 18.42 -1.93 48.62
C VAL A 15 17.09 -2.03 49.35
N ALA A 16 16.01 -2.34 48.62
CA ALA A 16 14.70 -2.68 49.19
C ALA A 16 14.54 -4.21 49.22
N ALA A 17 14.33 -4.75 50.40
CA ALA A 17 14.11 -6.16 50.65
C ALA A 17 12.66 -6.58 50.26
N LEU A 18 12.53 -7.63 49.46
CA LEU A 18 11.25 -8.30 49.18
C LEU A 18 10.96 -9.36 50.25
N ALA A 19 9.83 -9.24 50.88
CA ALA A 19 9.26 -10.27 51.74
C ALA A 19 8.41 -11.25 50.87
N LEU A 20 8.76 -12.54 50.93
CA LEU A 20 7.97 -13.65 50.38
C LEU A 20 6.83 -14.01 51.36
N ALA A 21 5.62 -14.05 50.87
CA ALA A 21 4.51 -14.73 51.53
C ALA A 21 3.54 -15.38 50.52
N GLY A 22 3.44 -16.69 50.64
CA GLY A 22 2.21 -17.46 50.60
C GLY A 22 1.67 -17.95 49.25
N CYS A 23 1.95 -19.22 48.95
CA CYS A 23 1.20 -20.03 47.95
C CYS A 23 -0.27 -20.14 48.30
N SER A 24 -1.14 -19.93 47.28
CA SER A 24 -2.49 -20.46 47.22
C SER A 24 -2.75 -20.89 45.80
N SER A 25 -2.93 -22.19 45.62
CA SER A 25 -3.29 -22.86 44.37
C SER A 25 -4.75 -22.54 44.00
N GLY A 26 -4.90 -21.76 42.96
CA GLY A 26 -6.18 -21.59 42.27
C GLY A 26 -5.87 -21.55 40.77
N ASN A 27 -6.39 -22.52 40.00
CA ASN A 27 -6.40 -22.48 38.55
C ASN A 27 -7.16 -21.23 38.10
N SER A 28 -6.41 -20.26 37.60
CA SER A 28 -6.97 -19.17 36.82
C SER A 28 -6.31 -19.24 35.45
N GLU A 29 -7.06 -19.57 34.46
CA GLU A 29 -6.71 -19.31 33.07
C GLU A 29 -6.26 -17.85 33.00
N ALA A 30 -5.01 -17.64 32.60
CA ALA A 30 -4.47 -16.31 32.38
C ALA A 30 -5.22 -15.71 31.19
N ALA A 31 -6.21 -14.89 31.45
CA ALA A 31 -6.74 -13.97 30.47
C ALA A 31 -5.57 -13.09 29.99
N ALA A 32 -5.28 -13.11 28.70
CA ALA A 32 -4.37 -12.17 28.07
C ALA A 32 -4.74 -10.75 28.55
N GLY A 33 -3.76 -10.01 29.07
CA GLY A 33 -4.01 -8.75 29.73
C GLY A 33 -4.68 -7.76 28.81
N ALA A 34 -5.97 -7.52 29.05
CA ALA A 34 -6.66 -6.42 28.42
C ALA A 34 -5.97 -5.11 28.82
N GLN A 35 -5.69 -4.28 27.82
CA GLN A 35 -5.17 -2.94 28.06
C GLN A 35 -6.14 -2.19 28.98
N THR A 36 -5.64 -1.49 30.01
CA THR A 36 -6.53 -0.78 30.95
C THR A 36 -7.31 0.29 30.20
N ASP A 37 -8.62 0.33 30.38
CA ASP A 37 -9.50 1.35 29.80
C ASP A 37 -8.93 2.76 30.10
N SER A 38 -8.58 3.50 29.06
CA SER A 38 -8.01 4.85 29.14
C SER A 38 -9.05 5.94 29.40
N GLY A 39 -10.29 5.55 29.78
CA GLY A 39 -11.40 6.49 29.92
C GLY A 39 -11.93 7.01 28.58
N GLY A 40 -11.59 6.33 27.50
CA GLY A 40 -12.05 6.66 26.14
C GLY A 40 -11.05 7.47 25.31
N LYS A 41 -9.90 7.89 25.84
CA LYS A 41 -8.80 8.44 25.05
C LYS A 41 -8.23 7.37 24.14
N ILE A 42 -7.91 7.72 22.89
CA ILE A 42 -7.34 6.79 21.91
C ILE A 42 -5.98 7.26 21.39
N THR A 43 -5.09 6.32 21.12
CA THR A 43 -3.80 6.53 20.45
C THR A 43 -3.92 6.11 19.00
N VAL A 44 -3.62 7.03 18.08
CA VAL A 44 -3.74 6.82 16.63
C VAL A 44 -2.37 6.96 15.97
N TRP A 45 -1.96 5.92 15.24
CA TRP A 45 -0.71 5.93 14.50
C TRP A 45 -0.96 6.21 13.01
N VAL A 46 -0.31 7.25 12.49
CA VAL A 46 -0.46 7.69 11.10
C VAL A 46 0.89 8.07 10.50
N ASP A 47 1.03 7.92 9.18
CA ASP A 47 2.13 8.52 8.44
C ASP A 47 1.91 10.03 8.22
N PRO A 48 2.94 10.81 7.84
CA PRO A 48 2.82 12.24 7.65
C PRO A 48 1.67 12.69 6.72
N PRO A 49 1.38 12.02 5.57
CA PRO A 49 0.26 12.40 4.73
C PRO A 49 -1.13 12.21 5.34
N ARG A 50 -1.26 11.42 6.43
CA ARG A 50 -2.54 11.13 7.12
C ARG A 50 -2.71 11.89 8.42
N VAL A 51 -1.72 12.70 8.84
CA VAL A 51 -1.90 13.64 9.97
C VAL A 51 -3.13 14.53 9.78
N PRO A 52 -3.41 15.11 8.59
CA PRO A 52 -4.62 15.92 8.39
C PRO A 52 -5.94 15.17 8.61
N ALA A 53 -5.97 13.84 8.46
CA ALA A 53 -7.16 13.04 8.78
C ALA A 53 -7.45 13.04 10.28
N ALA A 54 -6.41 12.87 11.10
CA ALA A 54 -6.52 12.91 12.55
C ALA A 54 -6.89 14.32 13.06
N GLU A 55 -6.33 15.36 12.46
CA GLU A 55 -6.69 16.75 12.78
C GLU A 55 -8.15 17.04 12.44
N ALA A 56 -8.61 16.66 11.26
CA ALA A 56 -10.02 16.82 10.85
C ALA A 56 -10.99 16.02 11.74
N PHE A 57 -10.56 14.84 12.22
CA PHE A 57 -11.32 14.08 13.21
C PHE A 57 -11.44 14.84 14.53
N GLN A 58 -10.33 15.37 15.07
CA GLN A 58 -10.34 16.11 16.32
C GLN A 58 -11.22 17.37 16.27
N GLU A 59 -11.27 18.04 15.10
CA GLU A 59 -12.19 19.16 14.86
C GLU A 59 -13.68 18.70 14.84
N ALA A 60 -13.94 17.51 14.30
CA ALA A 60 -15.28 16.95 14.20
C ALA A 60 -15.81 16.42 15.54
N TYR A 61 -14.92 15.85 16.34
CA TYR A 61 -15.21 15.17 17.61
C TYR A 61 -14.34 15.74 18.74
N PRO A 62 -14.55 17.01 19.14
CA PRO A 62 -13.70 17.67 20.14
C PRO A 62 -13.76 17.02 21.53
N ASP A 63 -14.80 16.23 21.81
CA ASP A 63 -14.94 15.51 23.09
C ASP A 63 -14.21 14.16 23.13
N ILE A 64 -13.66 13.70 21.99
CA ILE A 64 -12.85 12.49 21.93
C ILE A 64 -11.36 12.90 21.92
N GLU A 65 -10.67 12.63 23.03
CA GLU A 65 -9.25 12.91 23.13
C GLU A 65 -8.43 11.88 22.30
N ILE A 66 -7.56 12.36 21.41
CA ILE A 66 -6.66 11.52 20.62
C ILE A 66 -5.21 11.91 20.81
N ASP A 67 -4.33 10.91 20.94
CA ASP A 67 -2.89 11.05 20.82
C ASP A 67 -2.44 10.59 19.44
N VAL A 68 -1.90 11.50 18.64
CA VAL A 68 -1.41 11.18 17.30
C VAL A 68 0.09 10.88 17.32
N VAL A 69 0.45 9.69 16.90
CA VAL A 69 1.85 9.27 16.74
C VAL A 69 2.18 9.15 15.26
N GLN A 70 3.16 9.91 14.81
CA GLN A 70 3.65 9.81 13.44
C GLN A 70 4.58 8.62 13.30
N ILE A 71 4.31 7.79 12.28
CA ILE A 71 5.11 6.64 11.90
C ILE A 71 5.74 6.84 10.52
N ASP A 72 6.77 6.05 10.23
CA ASP A 72 7.32 5.96 8.88
C ASP A 72 6.32 5.25 7.96
N GLY A 73 5.84 5.95 6.93
CA GLY A 73 4.92 5.42 5.90
C GLY A 73 5.60 4.58 4.82
N THR A 74 6.86 4.17 5.02
CA THR A 74 7.60 3.37 4.05
C THR A 74 6.95 2.01 3.85
N VAL A 75 6.79 1.61 2.59
CA VAL A 75 6.30 0.29 2.20
C VAL A 75 7.14 -0.81 2.87
N GLY A 76 6.47 -1.80 3.45
CA GLY A 76 7.11 -2.86 4.23
C GLY A 76 7.19 -2.60 5.73
N GLY A 77 6.81 -1.39 6.21
CA GLY A 77 6.48 -1.08 7.61
C GLY A 77 7.48 -1.55 8.67
N LYS A 78 8.80 -1.57 8.37
CA LYS A 78 9.81 -2.18 9.25
C LYS A 78 9.74 -1.66 10.68
N THR A 79 9.60 -0.35 10.87
CA THR A 79 9.53 0.29 12.19
C THR A 79 8.24 -0.10 12.91
N VAL A 80 7.11 -0.13 12.19
CA VAL A 80 5.82 -0.56 12.73
C VAL A 80 5.89 -2.02 13.17
N LYS A 81 6.31 -2.92 12.27
CA LYS A 81 6.44 -4.37 12.56
C LYS A 81 7.36 -4.65 13.75
N GLN A 82 8.45 -3.89 13.89
CA GLN A 82 9.34 -4.03 15.04
C GLN A 82 8.70 -3.54 16.35
N SER A 83 7.97 -2.43 16.32
CA SER A 83 7.23 -1.92 17.49
C SER A 83 6.16 -2.91 17.94
N PHE A 84 5.41 -3.47 17.01
CA PHE A 84 4.39 -4.49 17.31
C PHE A 84 5.00 -5.76 17.90
N ALA A 85 6.13 -6.25 17.40
CA ALA A 85 6.83 -7.39 18.00
C ALA A 85 7.23 -7.14 19.46
N ASN A 86 7.56 -5.89 19.80
CA ASN A 86 7.81 -5.50 21.20
C ASN A 86 6.51 -5.49 22.02
N PHE A 87 5.41 -4.98 21.46
CA PHE A 87 4.10 -4.97 22.11
C PHE A 87 3.56 -6.38 22.32
N ASP A 88 3.69 -7.25 21.32
CA ASP A 88 3.33 -8.68 21.39
C ASP A 88 4.08 -9.36 22.56
N SER A 89 5.38 -9.02 22.73
CA SER A 89 6.19 -9.55 23.82
C SER A 89 5.82 -8.97 25.18
N ALA A 90 5.39 -7.71 25.22
CA ALA A 90 5.00 -7.00 26.44
C ALA A 90 3.54 -7.23 26.84
N GLY A 91 2.70 -7.68 25.92
CA GLY A 91 1.25 -7.81 26.09
C GLY A 91 0.53 -6.47 26.24
N SER A 92 1.15 -5.36 25.77
CA SER A 92 0.60 -4.00 25.88
C SER A 92 1.36 -3.02 24.98
N GLY A 93 0.73 -1.86 24.72
CA GLY A 93 1.36 -0.74 24.01
C GLY A 93 0.95 -0.58 22.55
N TRP A 94 0.08 -1.44 22.03
CA TRP A 94 -0.46 -1.26 20.69
C TRP A 94 -1.27 0.03 20.55
N PRO A 95 -1.24 0.70 19.38
CA PRO A 95 -2.15 1.80 19.10
C PRO A 95 -3.59 1.32 19.05
N ASP A 96 -4.54 2.21 19.34
CA ASP A 96 -5.97 1.89 19.28
C ASP A 96 -6.48 1.87 17.84
N ALA A 97 -5.92 2.74 17.00
CA ALA A 97 -6.11 2.72 15.55
C ALA A 97 -4.79 3.02 14.83
N ILE A 98 -4.62 2.48 13.63
CA ILE A 98 -3.42 2.68 12.83
C ILE A 98 -3.74 2.76 11.35
N PHE A 99 -2.97 3.60 10.63
CA PHE A 99 -2.88 3.56 9.19
C PHE A 99 -1.73 2.65 8.75
N PHE A 100 -2.05 1.61 7.99
CA PHE A 100 -1.10 0.74 7.33
C PHE A 100 -0.90 1.17 5.88
N PRO A 101 0.32 1.49 5.45
CA PRO A 101 0.58 1.94 4.08
C PRO A 101 0.53 0.83 3.04
N SER A 102 0.67 -0.43 3.44
CA SER A 102 0.80 -1.58 2.56
C SER A 102 -0.25 -2.66 2.83
N ASN A 103 -0.71 -3.33 1.78
CA ASN A 103 -1.75 -4.36 1.88
C ASN A 103 -1.31 -5.59 2.70
N ASP A 104 -0.03 -5.96 2.64
CA ASP A 104 0.53 -7.07 3.43
C ASP A 104 0.57 -6.80 4.94
N ASP A 105 0.48 -5.54 5.35
CA ASP A 105 0.50 -5.19 6.77
C ASP A 105 -0.72 -5.74 7.52
N ILE A 106 -1.88 -5.88 6.88
CA ILE A 106 -3.06 -6.44 7.53
C ILE A 106 -2.94 -7.95 7.78
N ALA A 107 -2.38 -8.70 6.84
CA ALA A 107 -2.10 -10.13 7.02
C ALA A 107 -1.11 -10.36 8.17
N TRP A 108 -0.15 -9.44 8.31
CA TRP A 108 0.79 -9.47 9.42
C TRP A 108 0.10 -9.09 10.75
N ALA A 109 -0.74 -8.06 10.77
CA ALA A 109 -1.44 -7.60 11.96
C ALA A 109 -2.52 -8.57 12.47
N THR A 110 -2.96 -9.53 11.64
CA THR A 110 -3.97 -10.54 11.98
C THR A 110 -3.36 -11.90 12.32
N ASN A 111 -2.01 -12.07 12.25
CA ASN A 111 -1.40 -13.33 12.57
C ASN A 111 -1.65 -13.73 14.04
N SER A 112 -1.59 -15.04 14.33
CA SER A 112 -1.92 -15.59 15.64
C SER A 112 -1.06 -15.08 16.81
N THR A 113 0.10 -14.50 16.52
CA THR A 113 0.99 -13.92 17.54
C THR A 113 0.55 -12.50 17.92
N SER A 114 0.34 -11.61 16.93
CA SER A 114 -0.06 -10.24 17.18
C SER A 114 -1.56 -10.12 17.47
N ASN A 115 -2.37 -10.78 16.67
CA ASN A 115 -3.83 -10.71 16.73
C ASN A 115 -4.36 -9.27 16.93
N TYR A 116 -3.65 -8.31 16.31
CA TYR A 116 -3.93 -6.90 16.55
C TYR A 116 -5.21 -6.43 15.90
N ALA A 117 -5.44 -6.76 14.61
CA ALA A 117 -6.55 -6.20 13.86
C ALA A 117 -7.88 -6.81 14.29
N ALA A 118 -8.79 -5.99 14.80
CA ALA A 118 -10.13 -6.37 15.20
C ALA A 118 -10.95 -6.90 14.01
N ASP A 119 -11.89 -7.78 14.28
CA ASP A 119 -12.94 -8.18 13.33
C ASP A 119 -13.99 -7.07 13.25
N LEU A 120 -14.04 -6.35 12.14
CA LEU A 120 -14.95 -5.23 11.93
C LEU A 120 -16.28 -5.66 11.31
N THR A 121 -16.42 -6.92 10.91
CA THR A 121 -17.59 -7.43 10.17
C THR A 121 -18.90 -7.08 10.83
N ASP A 122 -19.03 -7.38 12.13
CA ASP A 122 -20.24 -7.08 12.91
C ASP A 122 -20.16 -5.74 13.65
N LEU A 123 -19.00 -5.10 13.72
CA LEU A 123 -18.80 -3.83 14.41
C LEU A 123 -19.16 -2.62 13.54
N LEU A 124 -18.96 -2.71 12.22
CA LEU A 124 -19.18 -1.61 11.27
C LEU A 124 -19.94 -2.06 10.00
N PRO A 125 -21.05 -2.81 10.10
CA PRO A 125 -21.74 -3.38 8.94
C PRO A 125 -22.19 -2.30 7.94
N ASP A 126 -22.74 -1.18 8.40
CA ASP A 126 -23.23 -0.09 7.56
C ASP A 126 -22.08 0.61 6.78
N VAL A 127 -20.89 0.66 7.37
CA VAL A 127 -19.69 1.20 6.69
C VAL A 127 -19.22 0.21 5.63
N ILE A 128 -19.17 -1.07 5.97
CA ILE A 128 -18.72 -2.16 5.09
C ILE A 128 -19.60 -2.25 3.83
N GLU A 129 -20.93 -2.12 3.98
CA GLU A 129 -21.88 -2.13 2.86
C GLU A 129 -21.61 -1.02 1.82
N GLY A 130 -21.00 0.07 2.22
CA GLY A 130 -20.66 1.18 1.33
C GLY A 130 -19.43 0.96 0.45
N TYR A 131 -18.70 -0.13 0.63
CA TYR A 131 -17.52 -0.45 -0.18
C TYR A 131 -17.87 -1.37 -1.35
N ASP A 132 -17.18 -1.16 -2.49
CA ASP A 132 -17.14 -2.18 -3.54
C ASP A 132 -16.40 -3.42 -3.01
N PRO A 133 -16.91 -4.65 -3.23
CA PRO A 133 -16.25 -5.87 -2.77
C PRO A 133 -14.81 -6.02 -3.26
N ALA A 134 -14.50 -5.61 -4.49
CA ALA A 134 -13.14 -5.67 -5.03
C ALA A 134 -12.19 -4.74 -4.27
N VAL A 135 -12.66 -3.56 -3.86
CA VAL A 135 -11.88 -2.60 -3.04
C VAL A 135 -11.70 -3.11 -1.62
N LEU A 136 -12.76 -3.67 -1.02
CA LEU A 136 -12.73 -4.14 0.37
C LEU A 136 -12.00 -5.48 0.53
N SER A 137 -11.85 -6.27 -0.54
CA SER A 137 -11.18 -7.58 -0.51
C SER A 137 -9.78 -7.54 0.11
N PHE A 138 -9.06 -6.44 -0.02
CA PHE A 138 -7.75 -6.24 0.63
C PHE A 138 -7.83 -6.19 2.17
N CYS A 139 -9.01 -6.02 2.73
CA CYS A 139 -9.28 -6.03 4.17
C CYS A 139 -9.88 -7.36 4.66
N GLU A 140 -10.17 -8.29 3.76
CA GLU A 140 -10.76 -9.58 4.11
C GLU A 140 -9.67 -10.62 4.36
N ILE A 141 -9.54 -11.07 5.60
CA ILE A 141 -8.64 -12.14 6.02
C ILE A 141 -9.46 -13.25 6.70
N ASP A 142 -9.39 -14.45 6.14
CA ASP A 142 -10.11 -15.64 6.64
C ASP A 142 -11.64 -15.40 6.79
N GLY A 143 -12.24 -14.74 5.79
CA GLY A 143 -13.68 -14.44 5.75
C GLY A 143 -14.13 -13.35 6.71
N LYS A 144 -13.21 -12.54 7.23
CA LYS A 144 -13.48 -11.45 8.17
C LYS A 144 -12.88 -10.14 7.70
N ILE A 145 -13.61 -9.06 7.85
CA ILE A 145 -13.12 -7.73 7.54
C ILE A 145 -12.25 -7.22 8.69
N ARG A 146 -10.96 -7.05 8.43
CA ARG A 146 -9.93 -6.70 9.42
C ARG A 146 -9.46 -5.25 9.35
N CYS A 147 -9.91 -4.50 8.35
CA CYS A 147 -9.58 -3.09 8.17
C CYS A 147 -10.64 -2.39 7.33
N LEU A 148 -10.49 -1.08 7.16
CA LEU A 148 -11.22 -0.29 6.16
C LEU A 148 -10.23 0.30 5.17
N ARG A 149 -10.56 0.30 3.88
CA ARG A 149 -9.73 0.94 2.85
C ARG A 149 -9.79 2.45 2.96
N ASN A 150 -8.65 3.11 2.90
CA ASN A 150 -8.60 4.56 2.81
C ASN A 150 -9.01 5.03 1.42
N ASP A 151 -8.31 4.55 0.39
CA ASP A 151 -8.61 4.87 -1.00
C ASP A 151 -8.56 3.62 -1.90
N ALA A 152 -9.37 3.61 -2.94
CA ALA A 152 -9.20 2.70 -4.05
C ALA A 152 -8.01 3.18 -4.87
N ALA A 153 -7.01 2.31 -5.01
CA ALA A 153 -5.78 2.65 -5.72
C ALA A 153 -5.51 1.70 -6.91
N PRO A 154 -6.52 1.44 -7.76
CA PRO A 154 -6.33 0.61 -8.93
C PRO A 154 -5.38 1.30 -9.89
N ASP A 155 -4.65 0.50 -10.68
CA ASP A 155 -3.87 1.03 -11.78
C ASP A 155 -4.79 1.30 -12.98
N VAL A 156 -4.60 2.44 -13.58
CA VAL A 156 -5.16 2.84 -14.88
C VAL A 156 -4.01 2.99 -15.87
N PHE A 157 -4.32 3.21 -17.14
CA PHE A 157 -3.29 3.50 -18.12
C PHE A 157 -3.15 5.02 -18.31
N TRP A 158 -2.09 5.60 -17.73
CA TRP A 158 -1.74 7.00 -17.85
C TRP A 158 -1.01 7.30 -19.16
N TYR A 159 -1.24 8.46 -19.74
CA TYR A 159 -0.51 8.93 -20.92
C TYR A 159 -0.39 10.45 -20.95
N ASN A 160 0.67 10.93 -21.58
CA ASN A 160 0.87 12.35 -21.87
C ASN A 160 0.13 12.73 -23.14
N LYS A 161 -1.08 13.26 -22.99
CA LYS A 161 -1.95 13.62 -24.13
C LYS A 161 -1.29 14.59 -25.09
N ALA A 162 -0.59 15.60 -24.55
CA ALA A 162 0.06 16.60 -25.41
C ALA A 162 1.13 15.95 -26.32
N PHE A 163 1.91 15.01 -25.78
CA PHE A 163 2.90 14.25 -26.55
C PHE A 163 2.25 13.34 -27.60
N PHE A 164 1.16 12.67 -27.26
CA PHE A 164 0.45 11.79 -28.17
C PHE A 164 -0.17 12.58 -29.33
N ASP A 165 -0.82 13.72 -29.04
CA ASP A 165 -1.42 14.59 -30.06
C ASP A 165 -0.36 15.17 -31.02
N GLU A 166 0.77 15.64 -30.47
CA GLU A 166 1.87 16.23 -31.25
C GLU A 166 2.48 15.23 -32.23
N ASN A 167 2.60 13.97 -31.83
CA ASN A 167 3.26 12.93 -32.62
C ASN A 167 2.30 12.01 -33.37
N GLY A 168 0.99 12.16 -33.17
CA GLY A 168 -0.03 11.38 -33.84
C GLY A 168 -0.06 9.91 -33.44
N TYR A 169 0.32 9.59 -32.19
CA TYR A 169 0.24 8.24 -31.67
C TYR A 169 -1.19 7.88 -31.26
N SER A 170 -1.56 6.61 -31.49
CA SER A 170 -2.80 6.02 -30.99
C SER A 170 -2.55 5.34 -29.66
N LEU A 171 -3.51 5.40 -28.72
CA LEU A 171 -3.43 4.71 -27.44
C LEU A 171 -3.49 3.19 -27.62
N PRO A 172 -2.63 2.42 -26.95
CA PRO A 172 -2.73 0.97 -26.93
C PRO A 172 -3.94 0.55 -26.08
N THR A 173 -4.55 -0.57 -26.43
CA THR A 173 -5.63 -1.20 -25.64
C THR A 173 -5.21 -2.54 -25.07
N THR A 174 -4.04 -3.04 -25.48
CA THR A 174 -3.46 -4.30 -25.01
C THR A 174 -2.06 -4.09 -24.46
N TRP A 175 -1.62 -5.03 -23.63
CA TRP A 175 -0.27 -5.02 -23.07
C TRP A 175 0.79 -5.19 -24.17
N GLU A 176 0.51 -6.02 -25.17
CA GLU A 176 1.37 -6.23 -26.34
C GLU A 176 1.51 -4.93 -27.15
N GLY A 177 0.38 -4.28 -27.46
CA GLY A 177 0.40 -2.99 -28.16
C GLY A 177 1.09 -1.87 -27.36
N TYR A 178 1.06 -1.94 -26.01
CA TYR A 178 1.82 -1.05 -25.16
C TYR A 178 3.33 -1.28 -25.30
N ALA A 179 3.80 -2.54 -25.29
CA ALA A 179 5.22 -2.85 -25.47
C ALA A 179 5.72 -2.43 -26.85
N GLU A 180 4.96 -2.73 -27.92
CA GLU A 180 5.29 -2.30 -29.28
C GLU A 180 5.42 -0.78 -29.40
N LEU A 181 4.43 -0.04 -28.86
CA LEU A 181 4.46 1.42 -28.88
C LEU A 181 5.60 1.99 -28.02
N ALA A 182 5.89 1.38 -26.88
CA ALA A 182 6.98 1.79 -25.99
C ALA A 182 8.36 1.65 -26.70
N ALA A 183 8.61 0.53 -27.34
CA ALA A 183 9.84 0.30 -28.10
C ALA A 183 9.98 1.27 -29.29
N LYS A 184 8.85 1.54 -29.99
CA LYS A 184 8.82 2.53 -31.06
C LYS A 184 9.16 3.93 -30.53
N ILE A 185 8.51 4.39 -29.48
CA ILE A 185 8.76 5.72 -28.89
C ILE A 185 10.21 5.84 -28.40
N ALA A 186 10.75 4.81 -27.72
CA ALA A 186 12.13 4.83 -27.27
C ALA A 186 13.14 5.01 -28.43
N THR A 187 12.82 4.47 -29.62
CA THR A 187 13.60 4.61 -30.83
C THR A 187 13.46 6.01 -31.46
N GLU A 188 12.22 6.50 -31.60
CA GLU A 188 11.90 7.76 -32.29
C GLU A 188 12.21 8.98 -31.40
N HIS A 189 12.09 8.83 -30.07
CA HIS A 189 12.28 9.89 -29.08
C HIS A 189 13.22 9.41 -27.94
N PRO A 190 14.52 9.29 -28.18
CA PRO A 190 15.46 8.85 -27.15
C PRO A 190 15.36 9.67 -25.86
N GLY A 191 15.29 8.98 -24.72
CA GLY A 191 15.11 9.59 -23.40
C GLY A 191 13.65 9.72 -22.94
N LYS A 192 12.66 9.47 -23.80
CA LYS A 192 11.28 9.28 -23.35
C LYS A 192 11.10 7.91 -22.72
N ILE A 193 10.29 7.85 -21.66
CA ILE A 193 10.06 6.62 -20.90
C ILE A 193 8.58 6.27 -20.90
N SER A 194 8.34 4.96 -20.87
CA SER A 194 7.00 4.37 -20.91
C SER A 194 6.70 3.53 -19.67
N GLY A 195 7.35 3.80 -18.54
CA GLY A 195 7.09 3.13 -17.28
C GLY A 195 8.33 3.08 -16.36
N PHE A 196 8.11 2.57 -15.15
CA PHE A 196 9.10 2.50 -14.08
C PHE A 196 9.24 1.08 -13.53
N LEU A 197 10.48 0.63 -13.30
CA LEU A 197 10.82 -0.67 -12.73
C LEU A 197 11.52 -0.56 -11.36
N GLY A 198 11.94 0.64 -10.95
CA GLY A 198 12.84 0.81 -9.80
C GLY A 198 12.17 0.77 -8.43
N ASP A 199 10.85 0.80 -8.36
CA ASP A 199 10.10 0.89 -7.10
C ASP A 199 9.34 -0.40 -6.75
N ALA A 200 8.90 -0.47 -5.48
CA ALA A 200 8.20 -1.63 -4.95
C ALA A 200 6.84 -1.90 -5.63
N TYR A 201 6.21 -0.87 -6.21
CA TYR A 201 4.92 -1.01 -6.87
C TYR A 201 5.00 -1.62 -8.27
N ALA A 202 6.20 -1.79 -8.82
CA ALA A 202 6.37 -2.47 -10.11
C ALA A 202 5.76 -3.89 -10.10
N VAL A 203 5.79 -4.58 -8.96
CA VAL A 203 5.12 -5.88 -8.78
C VAL A 203 3.61 -5.76 -8.96
N ASN A 204 2.98 -4.76 -8.33
CA ASN A 204 1.54 -4.54 -8.43
C ASN A 204 1.17 -4.13 -9.86
N ARG A 205 1.89 -3.16 -10.41
CA ARG A 205 1.69 -2.58 -11.73
C ARG A 205 1.73 -3.61 -12.85
N TYR A 206 2.74 -4.46 -12.86
CA TYR A 206 2.98 -5.37 -13.98
C TYR A 206 2.60 -6.82 -13.66
N LEU A 207 2.91 -7.34 -12.48
CA LEU A 207 2.68 -8.75 -12.18
C LEU A 207 1.28 -9.02 -11.63
N GLN A 208 0.78 -8.22 -10.71
CA GLN A 208 -0.58 -8.37 -10.19
C GLN A 208 -1.61 -8.17 -11.31
N GLY A 209 -1.47 -7.13 -12.13
CA GLY A 209 -2.36 -6.87 -13.26
C GLY A 209 -2.37 -8.00 -14.29
N SER A 210 -1.25 -8.71 -14.50
CA SER A 210 -1.16 -9.85 -15.43
C SER A 210 -1.66 -11.17 -14.82
N GLY A 211 -1.85 -11.23 -13.53
CA GLY A 211 -2.27 -12.45 -12.86
C GLY A 211 -1.14 -13.39 -12.40
N CYS A 212 0.12 -12.93 -12.42
CA CYS A 212 1.27 -13.71 -11.97
C CYS A 212 1.20 -14.06 -10.48
N PRO A 213 1.19 -15.33 -10.06
CA PRO A 213 1.08 -15.74 -8.66
C PRO A 213 2.43 -15.58 -7.93
N THR A 214 2.68 -14.37 -7.42
CA THR A 214 3.91 -14.04 -6.68
C THR A 214 3.79 -14.25 -5.17
N ASN A 215 2.57 -14.20 -4.61
CA ASN A 215 2.34 -14.25 -3.16
C ASN A 215 0.90 -14.57 -2.79
N ASP A 216 0.26 -15.49 -3.51
CA ASP A 216 -1.12 -15.88 -3.23
C ASP A 216 -1.17 -16.62 -1.88
N ARG A 217 -1.85 -16.02 -0.90
CA ARG A 217 -2.03 -16.63 0.41
C ARG A 217 -3.06 -17.76 0.31
N VAL A 218 -2.64 -18.98 0.62
CA VAL A 218 -3.53 -20.16 0.69
C VAL A 218 -4.10 -20.31 2.11
N SER A 219 -3.27 -20.05 3.13
CA SER A 219 -3.65 -20.09 4.54
C SER A 219 -2.70 -19.22 5.37
N GLU A 220 -2.87 -19.18 6.69
CA GLU A 220 -1.93 -18.50 7.60
C GLU A 220 -0.47 -19.00 7.45
N THR A 221 -0.28 -20.25 7.04
CA THR A 221 1.03 -20.92 6.97
C THR A 221 1.40 -21.42 5.59
N GLU A 222 0.62 -21.13 4.55
CA GLU A 222 0.83 -21.64 3.21
C GLU A 222 0.65 -20.56 2.17
N ALA A 223 1.60 -20.45 1.22
CA ALA A 223 1.55 -19.51 0.11
C ALA A 223 1.84 -20.22 -1.22
N HIS A 224 1.14 -19.80 -2.28
CA HIS A 224 1.38 -20.23 -3.65
C HIS A 224 2.25 -19.19 -4.37
N ILE A 225 3.40 -19.65 -4.90
CA ILE A 225 4.35 -18.87 -5.67
C ILE A 225 4.72 -19.69 -6.89
N ASP A 226 4.29 -19.26 -8.06
CA ASP A 226 4.62 -19.93 -9.33
C ASP A 226 5.04 -18.91 -10.38
N LEU A 227 6.34 -18.70 -10.49
CA LEU A 227 6.92 -17.78 -11.48
C LEU A 227 7.04 -18.40 -12.88
N GLY A 228 6.74 -19.69 -13.02
CA GLY A 228 6.59 -20.39 -14.30
C GLY A 228 5.16 -20.33 -14.85
N ASP A 229 4.20 -19.79 -14.11
CA ASP A 229 2.84 -19.59 -14.58
C ASP A 229 2.81 -18.78 -15.88
N PRO A 230 1.99 -19.13 -16.89
CA PRO A 230 1.88 -18.38 -18.14
C PRO A 230 1.66 -16.88 -17.97
N ALA A 231 0.95 -16.45 -16.92
CA ALA A 231 0.76 -15.04 -16.61
C ALA A 231 2.06 -14.34 -16.18
N CYS A 232 2.93 -15.05 -15.44
CA CYS A 232 4.26 -14.53 -15.10
C CYS A 232 5.17 -14.50 -16.33
N VAL A 233 5.15 -15.55 -17.15
CA VAL A 233 5.99 -15.63 -18.36
C VAL A 233 5.67 -14.48 -19.31
N ARG A 234 4.40 -14.28 -19.65
CA ARG A 234 4.00 -13.17 -20.55
C ARG A 234 4.37 -11.79 -20.01
N ALA A 235 4.20 -11.56 -18.70
CA ALA A 235 4.57 -10.29 -18.08
C ALA A 235 6.09 -10.04 -18.10
N THR A 236 6.88 -11.09 -17.87
CA THR A 236 8.35 -10.96 -17.90
C THR A 236 8.93 -10.84 -19.30
N GLU A 237 8.31 -11.49 -20.29
CA GLU A 237 8.68 -11.32 -21.72
C GLU A 237 8.42 -9.87 -22.15
N LEU A 238 7.24 -9.33 -21.84
CA LEU A 238 6.89 -7.92 -22.11
C LEU A 238 7.88 -6.96 -21.43
N LEU A 239 8.16 -7.14 -20.15
CA LEU A 239 9.08 -6.27 -19.42
C LEU A 239 10.54 -6.38 -19.94
N THR A 240 10.95 -7.58 -20.40
CA THR A 240 12.25 -7.78 -21.01
C THR A 240 12.37 -7.01 -22.33
N GLU A 241 11.38 -7.14 -23.21
CA GLU A 241 11.33 -6.40 -24.47
C GLU A 241 11.40 -4.89 -24.27
N MET A 242 10.56 -4.37 -23.39
CA MET A 242 10.53 -2.93 -23.10
C MET A 242 11.81 -2.41 -22.43
N TYR A 243 12.40 -3.20 -21.53
CA TYR A 243 13.68 -2.86 -20.88
C TYR A 243 14.83 -2.84 -21.89
N ASP A 244 14.94 -3.87 -22.73
CA ASP A 244 16.01 -3.98 -23.74
C ASP A 244 15.89 -2.88 -24.82
N ALA A 245 14.65 -2.43 -25.10
CA ALA A 245 14.39 -1.29 -25.97
C ALA A 245 14.74 0.07 -25.33
N GLY A 246 15.08 0.10 -24.01
CA GLY A 246 15.34 1.33 -23.28
C GLY A 246 14.08 2.17 -22.99
N ALA A 247 12.90 1.55 -23.06
CA ALA A 247 11.61 2.23 -22.87
C ALA A 247 11.24 2.39 -21.38
N LEU A 248 11.88 1.66 -20.46
CA LEU A 248 11.58 1.66 -19.03
C LEU A 248 12.67 2.31 -18.20
N SER A 249 12.29 3.13 -17.24
CA SER A 249 13.19 3.68 -16.22
C SER A 249 13.50 2.63 -15.14
N THR A 250 14.76 2.53 -14.75
CA THR A 250 15.19 1.74 -13.59
C THR A 250 15.10 2.50 -12.26
N GLN A 251 14.71 3.76 -12.30
CA GLN A 251 14.40 4.57 -11.11
C GLN A 251 13.05 4.19 -10.52
N GLY A 252 12.88 4.45 -9.22
CA GLY A 252 11.59 4.39 -8.55
C GLY A 252 10.85 5.72 -8.64
N ILE A 253 9.53 5.68 -8.60
CA ILE A 253 8.67 6.88 -8.69
C ILE A 253 8.84 7.86 -7.52
N PHE A 254 9.52 7.46 -6.44
CA PHE A 254 9.82 8.28 -5.25
C PHE A 254 11.31 8.61 -5.10
N ASP A 255 12.15 8.21 -6.04
CA ASP A 255 13.58 8.53 -5.98
C ASP A 255 13.79 10.05 -6.11
N GLY A 256 14.92 10.56 -5.60
CA GLY A 256 15.16 11.99 -5.52
C GLY A 256 15.19 12.72 -6.88
N ASP A 257 15.48 11.99 -7.97
CA ASP A 257 15.49 12.46 -9.36
C ASP A 257 14.25 12.02 -10.17
N ALA A 258 13.27 11.38 -9.52
CA ALA A 258 12.05 10.90 -10.17
C ALA A 258 11.23 11.99 -10.87
N ALA A 259 11.34 13.25 -10.42
CA ALA A 259 10.69 14.37 -11.10
C ALA A 259 11.25 14.62 -12.51
N GLU A 260 12.56 14.42 -12.73
CA GLU A 260 13.19 14.51 -14.05
C GLU A 260 12.72 13.33 -14.95
N ALA A 261 12.70 12.13 -14.41
CA ALA A 261 12.15 10.97 -15.11
C ALA A 261 10.65 11.18 -15.44
N GLY A 262 9.87 11.72 -14.49
CA GLY A 262 8.47 12.05 -14.68
C GLY A 262 8.21 13.05 -15.80
N ALA A 263 9.10 14.02 -16.00
CA ALA A 263 9.02 14.97 -17.13
C ALA A 263 9.22 14.29 -18.50
N ASN A 264 9.83 13.12 -18.53
CA ASN A 264 10.02 12.32 -19.73
C ASN A 264 9.01 11.18 -19.88
N LEU A 265 8.10 11.01 -18.91
CA LEU A 265 7.07 10.00 -18.96
C LEU A 265 6.05 10.31 -20.08
N VAL A 266 5.86 9.36 -20.99
CA VAL A 266 4.87 9.49 -22.06
C VAL A 266 3.65 8.59 -21.87
N MET A 267 3.81 7.44 -21.25
CA MET A 267 2.72 6.54 -20.86
C MET A 267 3.20 5.55 -19.79
N SER A 268 2.30 5.06 -18.97
CA SER A 268 2.58 4.01 -17.98
C SER A 268 1.27 3.50 -17.37
N PRO A 269 1.13 2.21 -17.07
CA PRO A 269 0.18 1.81 -16.02
C PRO A 269 0.61 2.44 -14.69
N GLY A 270 -0.35 2.74 -13.83
CA GLY A 270 -0.09 3.32 -12.52
C GLY A 270 -1.37 3.73 -11.80
N ALA A 271 -1.28 3.88 -10.48
CA ALA A 271 -2.45 4.10 -9.65
C ALA A 271 -3.16 5.44 -9.91
N VAL A 272 -4.46 5.48 -9.63
CA VAL A 272 -5.27 6.71 -9.75
C VAL A 272 -4.68 7.89 -8.98
N TRP A 273 -4.08 7.67 -7.81
CA TRP A 273 -3.48 8.74 -7.00
C TRP A 273 -2.25 9.40 -7.65
N TRP A 274 -1.65 8.81 -8.69
CA TRP A 274 -0.55 9.44 -9.44
C TRP A 274 -0.94 10.81 -9.98
N GLY A 275 -2.17 10.98 -10.46
CA GLY A 275 -2.65 12.25 -11.01
C GLY A 275 -2.45 13.43 -10.06
N ASN A 276 -2.86 13.29 -8.81
CA ASN A 276 -2.73 14.35 -7.81
C ASN A 276 -1.36 14.35 -7.14
N TYR A 277 -0.93 13.19 -6.62
CA TYR A 277 0.26 13.13 -5.76
C TYR A 277 1.55 13.24 -6.57
N LEU A 278 1.73 12.42 -7.63
CA LEU A 278 2.95 12.44 -8.42
C LEU A 278 2.94 13.58 -9.45
N PHE A 279 1.98 13.58 -10.36
CA PHE A 279 2.03 14.49 -11.51
C PHE A 279 1.84 15.95 -11.09
N ARG A 280 0.82 16.26 -10.32
CA ARG A 280 0.53 17.62 -9.90
C ARG A 280 1.44 18.09 -8.77
N ASP A 281 1.48 17.33 -7.66
CA ASP A 281 2.03 17.84 -6.40
C ASP A 281 3.55 17.55 -6.25
N THR A 282 4.06 16.46 -6.83
CA THR A 282 5.48 16.10 -6.73
C THR A 282 6.27 16.51 -7.97
N TRP A 283 5.90 16.01 -9.14
CA TRP A 283 6.64 16.25 -10.38
C TRP A 283 6.30 17.57 -11.07
N LYS A 284 5.22 18.26 -10.64
CA LYS A 284 4.80 19.56 -11.16
C LYS A 284 4.56 19.56 -12.67
N ILE A 285 4.05 18.46 -13.22
CA ILE A 285 3.65 18.39 -14.62
C ILE A 285 2.53 19.40 -14.85
N PRO A 286 2.61 20.25 -15.91
CA PRO A 286 1.58 21.25 -16.18
C PRO A 286 0.19 20.65 -16.38
N ALA A 287 -0.85 21.37 -15.95
CA ALA A 287 -2.24 21.00 -16.17
C ALA A 287 -2.55 20.81 -17.67
N GLY A 288 -3.41 19.85 -17.98
CA GLY A 288 -3.84 19.54 -19.34
C GLY A 288 -2.85 18.68 -20.14
N GLN A 289 -1.74 18.24 -19.55
CA GLN A 289 -0.80 17.34 -20.24
C GLN A 289 -1.10 15.87 -20.03
N MET A 290 -1.50 15.47 -18.84
CA MET A 290 -1.76 14.06 -18.50
C MET A 290 -3.23 13.74 -18.59
N SER A 291 -3.53 12.53 -19.06
CA SER A 291 -4.86 11.91 -19.00
C SER A 291 -4.72 10.41 -18.71
N ALA A 292 -5.84 9.74 -18.48
CA ALA A 292 -5.89 8.31 -18.23
C ALA A 292 -6.99 7.64 -19.05
N VAL A 293 -6.77 6.38 -19.37
CA VAL A 293 -7.77 5.49 -19.98
C VAL A 293 -7.86 4.18 -19.21
N ALA A 294 -8.81 3.33 -19.58
CA ALA A 294 -9.02 2.02 -18.98
C ALA A 294 -7.71 1.20 -18.91
N PRO A 295 -7.56 0.33 -17.92
CA PRO A 295 -6.45 -0.62 -17.87
C PRO A 295 -6.38 -1.47 -19.15
N LEU A 296 -5.16 -1.89 -19.49
CA LEU A 296 -4.89 -2.71 -20.67
C LEU A 296 -5.39 -4.15 -20.47
N ALA A 297 -5.90 -4.77 -21.53
CA ALA A 297 -6.17 -6.19 -21.58
C ALA A 297 -4.99 -6.93 -22.24
N TRP A 298 -4.81 -8.23 -21.95
CA TRP A 298 -3.94 -9.05 -22.76
C TRP A 298 -4.65 -9.47 -24.06
N GLU A 299 -3.90 -9.65 -25.15
CA GLU A 299 -4.49 -10.15 -26.40
C GLU A 299 -5.22 -11.47 -26.18
N GLY A 300 -6.44 -11.56 -26.72
CA GLY A 300 -7.32 -12.72 -26.50
C GLY A 300 -8.13 -12.71 -25.21
N GLU A 301 -7.88 -11.80 -24.29
CA GLU A 301 -8.73 -11.60 -23.10
C GLU A 301 -9.89 -10.65 -23.40
N SER A 302 -11.09 -11.02 -22.96
CA SER A 302 -12.31 -10.24 -23.23
C SER A 302 -12.49 -9.04 -22.31
N LYS A 303 -11.74 -8.98 -21.21
CA LYS A 303 -11.82 -7.93 -20.19
C LYS A 303 -10.44 -7.62 -19.63
N PRO A 304 -10.11 -6.35 -19.38
CA PRO A 304 -8.92 -5.99 -18.68
C PRO A 304 -9.01 -6.46 -17.21
N SER A 305 -7.84 -6.62 -16.60
CA SER A 305 -7.67 -6.70 -15.16
C SER A 305 -6.54 -5.77 -14.78
N THR A 306 -6.49 -5.36 -13.51
CA THR A 306 -5.47 -4.41 -13.08
C THR A 306 -4.90 -4.73 -11.71
N GLY A 307 -3.71 -4.19 -11.44
CA GLY A 307 -3.10 -4.18 -10.14
C GLY A 307 -3.67 -3.07 -9.24
N ASN A 308 -3.12 -3.00 -8.04
CA ASN A 308 -3.46 -1.98 -7.06
C ASN A 308 -2.19 -1.50 -6.34
N GLU A 309 -1.86 -0.24 -6.45
CA GLU A 309 -0.66 0.34 -5.83
C GLU A 309 -1.01 1.11 -4.55
N GLY A 310 -0.85 0.48 -3.40
CA GLY A 310 -1.12 1.11 -2.11
C GLY A 310 -2.60 1.25 -1.80
N GLY A 311 -3.06 2.47 -1.50
CA GLY A 311 -4.43 2.78 -1.08
C GLY A 311 -4.63 2.79 0.43
N GLY A 312 -3.70 2.21 1.19
CA GLY A 312 -3.67 2.21 2.65
C GLY A 312 -4.88 1.60 3.35
N LEU A 313 -4.67 1.20 4.57
CA LEU A 313 -5.65 0.47 5.36
C LEU A 313 -5.76 1.08 6.76
N TRP A 314 -6.97 1.25 7.27
CA TRP A 314 -7.23 1.66 8.64
C TRP A 314 -7.58 0.44 9.48
N GLY A 315 -6.70 0.09 10.44
CA GLY A 315 -6.91 -0.99 11.39
C GLY A 315 -7.31 -0.46 12.76
N VAL A 316 -8.12 -1.24 13.47
CA VAL A 316 -8.52 -1.01 14.87
C VAL A 316 -8.00 -2.15 15.72
N SER A 317 -7.52 -1.83 16.92
CA SER A 317 -6.97 -2.83 17.84
C SER A 317 -8.05 -3.79 18.37
N SER A 318 -7.76 -5.08 18.38
CA SER A 318 -8.58 -6.09 19.07
C SER A 318 -8.33 -6.14 20.59
N HIS A 319 -7.30 -5.43 21.06
CA HIS A 319 -6.88 -5.45 22.47
C HIS A 319 -7.58 -4.41 23.34
N ILE A 320 -8.52 -3.62 22.77
CA ILE A 320 -9.28 -2.56 23.44
C ILE A 320 -10.75 -2.91 23.58
N THR A 321 -11.42 -2.34 24.57
CA THR A 321 -12.85 -2.59 24.86
C THR A 321 -13.52 -1.32 25.35
N GLY A 322 -14.84 -1.38 25.59
CA GLY A 322 -15.61 -0.29 26.21
C GLY A 322 -15.54 1.01 25.42
N LYS A 323 -15.41 2.13 26.14
CA LYS A 323 -15.43 3.47 25.54
C LYS A 323 -14.25 3.72 24.59
N GLN A 324 -13.10 3.12 24.87
CA GLN A 324 -11.92 3.21 24.02
C GLN A 324 -12.18 2.56 22.65
N LEU A 325 -12.78 1.37 22.61
CA LEU A 325 -13.19 0.71 21.37
C LEU A 325 -14.24 1.54 20.61
N GLU A 326 -15.27 2.05 21.29
CA GLU A 326 -16.27 2.90 20.66
C GLU A 326 -15.65 4.12 19.97
N ASN A 327 -14.70 4.79 20.63
CA ASN A 327 -14.04 5.96 20.08
C ASN A 327 -13.08 5.59 18.91
N ALA A 328 -12.38 4.44 18.99
CA ALA A 328 -11.54 3.94 17.88
C ALA A 328 -12.40 3.56 16.65
N LEU A 329 -13.57 2.96 16.85
CA LEU A 329 -14.52 2.68 15.77
C LEU A 329 -15.11 3.98 15.19
N THR A 330 -15.38 5.00 16.03
CA THR A 330 -15.80 6.33 15.56
C THR A 330 -14.72 6.97 14.68
N PHE A 331 -13.44 6.87 15.09
CA PHE A 331 -12.33 7.34 14.28
C PHE A 331 -12.23 6.58 12.96
N ALA A 332 -12.28 5.24 12.99
CA ALA A 332 -12.20 4.42 11.78
C ALA A 332 -13.35 4.72 10.80
N THR A 333 -14.57 4.91 11.33
CA THR A 333 -15.73 5.34 10.52
C THR A 333 -15.49 6.70 9.89
N PHE A 334 -15.01 7.68 10.65
CA PHE A 334 -14.74 9.03 10.15
C PHE A 334 -13.72 9.00 9.02
N VAL A 335 -12.57 8.37 9.22
CA VAL A 335 -11.52 8.35 8.19
C VAL A 335 -11.90 7.55 6.95
N ALA A 336 -12.85 6.63 7.06
CA ALA A 336 -13.40 5.89 5.93
C ALA A 336 -14.50 6.66 5.17
N THR A 337 -15.35 7.42 5.87
CA THR A 337 -16.63 7.89 5.31
C THR A 337 -16.84 9.41 5.34
N ASP A 338 -16.01 10.17 6.06
CA ASP A 338 -16.21 11.61 6.16
C ASP A 338 -15.63 12.37 4.97
N PRO A 339 -16.40 13.22 4.30
CA PRO A 339 -15.94 13.94 3.12
C PRO A 339 -14.85 14.96 3.40
N ARG A 340 -14.70 15.47 4.64
CA ARG A 340 -13.58 16.39 4.98
C ARG A 340 -12.24 15.72 4.76
N TRP A 341 -12.12 14.44 5.14
CA TRP A 341 -10.91 13.68 4.85
C TRP A 341 -10.94 13.12 3.42
N GLN A 342 -11.92 12.28 3.10
CA GLN A 342 -11.93 11.47 1.88
C GLN A 342 -12.04 12.30 0.59
N VAL A 343 -12.72 13.43 0.63
CA VAL A 343 -12.92 14.29 -0.55
C VAL A 343 -12.03 15.51 -0.53
N ASP A 344 -11.96 16.19 0.64
CA ASP A 344 -11.37 17.54 0.67
C ASP A 344 -9.86 17.51 0.91
N LEU A 345 -9.33 16.52 1.62
CA LEU A 345 -7.92 16.44 2.00
C LEU A 345 -7.16 15.27 1.36
N SER A 346 -7.82 14.12 1.15
CA SER A 346 -7.19 12.96 0.53
C SER A 346 -6.92 13.17 -0.97
N VAL A 347 -5.84 12.56 -1.46
CA VAL A 347 -5.41 12.67 -2.87
C VAL A 347 -5.91 11.54 -3.75
N GLY A 348 -6.30 10.39 -3.16
CA GLY A 348 -6.75 9.20 -3.86
C GLY A 348 -8.27 9.17 -4.11
N LEU A 349 -8.71 8.27 -4.98
CA LEU A 349 -10.12 7.94 -5.16
C LEU A 349 -10.63 7.29 -3.86
N PRO A 350 -11.68 7.82 -3.18
CA PRO A 350 -12.18 7.22 -1.96
C PRO A 350 -12.45 5.71 -2.09
N GLY A 351 -12.00 4.92 -1.13
CA GLY A 351 -12.36 3.50 -1.07
C GLY A 351 -13.86 3.31 -0.81
N TYR A 352 -14.45 4.21 -0.04
CA TYR A 352 -15.88 4.22 0.26
C TYR A 352 -16.69 4.75 -0.93
N GLY A 353 -17.44 3.87 -1.59
CA GLY A 353 -18.17 4.12 -2.85
C GLY A 353 -19.04 5.38 -2.86
N PRO A 354 -19.88 5.65 -1.82
CA PRO A 354 -20.75 6.82 -1.79
C PRO A 354 -20.03 8.17 -1.92
N LEU A 355 -18.72 8.26 -1.67
CA LEU A 355 -17.95 9.49 -1.80
C LEU A 355 -17.23 9.66 -3.14
N GLN A 356 -17.14 8.61 -3.95
CA GLN A 356 -16.37 8.64 -5.20
C GLN A 356 -16.86 9.70 -6.17
N GLN A 357 -18.17 9.78 -6.39
CA GLN A 357 -18.72 10.80 -7.31
C GLN A 357 -18.41 12.24 -6.85
N ARG A 358 -18.51 12.50 -5.54
CA ARG A 358 -18.18 13.82 -4.99
C ARG A 358 -16.70 14.16 -5.15
N TRP A 359 -15.83 13.17 -4.99
CA TRP A 359 -14.39 13.34 -5.23
C TRP A 359 -14.11 13.61 -6.72
N LEU A 360 -14.72 12.85 -7.64
CA LEU A 360 -14.62 13.07 -9.08
C LEU A 360 -15.08 14.47 -9.50
N ASP A 361 -16.19 14.96 -8.94
CA ASP A 361 -16.68 16.31 -9.20
C ASP A 361 -15.70 17.40 -8.73
N LYS A 362 -15.02 17.16 -7.62
CA LYS A 362 -13.94 18.05 -7.14
C LYS A 362 -12.76 18.04 -8.11
N GLN A 363 -12.31 16.85 -8.57
CA GLN A 363 -11.20 16.77 -9.52
C GLN A 363 -11.57 17.43 -10.88
N ARG A 364 -12.80 17.24 -11.36
CA ARG A 364 -13.28 17.92 -12.57
C ARG A 364 -13.19 19.43 -12.43
N LYS A 365 -13.61 19.99 -11.30
CA LYS A 365 -13.52 21.44 -11.04
C LYS A 365 -12.09 21.92 -10.93
N ALA A 366 -11.17 21.11 -10.46
CA ALA A 366 -9.75 21.42 -10.38
C ALA A 366 -9.11 21.54 -11.77
N GLY A 367 -9.63 20.85 -12.79
CA GLY A 367 -9.23 20.99 -14.19
C GLY A 367 -7.78 20.61 -14.48
N TYR A 368 -7.19 19.71 -13.68
CA TYR A 368 -5.79 19.34 -13.84
C TYR A 368 -5.56 18.34 -14.97
N LEU A 369 -6.37 17.28 -15.07
CA LEU A 369 -6.24 16.28 -16.12
C LEU A 369 -6.87 16.74 -17.44
N ALA A 370 -6.25 16.41 -18.55
CA ALA A 370 -6.89 16.48 -19.86
C ALA A 370 -8.01 15.44 -19.96
N GLU A 371 -9.04 15.71 -20.74
CA GLU A 371 -10.14 14.74 -21.02
C GLU A 371 -10.64 14.06 -19.75
N PHE A 372 -10.96 14.85 -18.72
CA PHE A 372 -11.26 14.36 -17.38
C PHE A 372 -12.37 13.31 -17.34
N ASP A 373 -13.39 13.42 -18.21
CA ASP A 373 -14.53 12.50 -18.18
C ASP A 373 -14.10 11.07 -18.58
N ASP A 374 -13.17 10.92 -19.53
CA ASP A 374 -12.59 9.64 -19.91
C ASP A 374 -11.72 9.07 -18.79
N ALA A 375 -10.90 9.93 -18.16
CA ALA A 375 -10.09 9.54 -17.01
C ALA A 375 -10.97 9.10 -15.81
N ALA A 376 -12.07 9.82 -15.55
CA ALA A 376 -13.01 9.47 -14.47
C ALA A 376 -13.70 8.12 -14.74
N ALA A 377 -14.11 7.85 -15.97
CA ALA A 377 -14.67 6.56 -16.37
C ALA A 377 -13.64 5.42 -16.17
N ALA A 378 -12.37 5.67 -16.52
CA ALA A 378 -11.29 4.72 -16.32
C ALA A 378 -11.05 4.43 -14.82
N PHE A 379 -11.08 5.45 -13.95
CA PHE A 379 -10.91 5.30 -12.50
C PHE A 379 -11.98 4.41 -11.87
N VAL A 380 -13.25 4.67 -12.22
CA VAL A 380 -14.38 3.90 -11.72
C VAL A 380 -14.33 2.46 -12.23
N LEU A 381 -14.05 2.25 -13.51
CA LEU A 381 -13.92 0.91 -14.08
C LEU A 381 -12.78 0.15 -13.39
N ALA A 382 -11.60 0.75 -13.28
CA ALA A 382 -10.43 0.12 -12.70
C ALA A 382 -10.68 -0.34 -11.26
N ALA A 383 -11.41 0.43 -10.44
CA ALA A 383 -11.75 0.06 -9.07
C ALA A 383 -12.57 -1.24 -8.97
N THR A 384 -13.34 -1.59 -10.00
CA THR A 384 -14.20 -2.80 -10.02
C THR A 384 -13.51 -4.03 -10.63
N ILE A 385 -12.31 -3.89 -11.20
CA ILE A 385 -11.59 -4.96 -11.91
C ILE A 385 -10.19 -5.22 -11.33
N VAL A 386 -9.89 -4.67 -10.16
CA VAL A 386 -8.68 -5.01 -9.40
C VAL A 386 -8.72 -6.50 -9.08
N ARG A 387 -7.59 -7.18 -9.25
CA ARG A 387 -7.48 -8.59 -8.84
C ARG A 387 -7.43 -8.70 -7.31
N PRO A 388 -8.43 -9.33 -6.68
CA PRO A 388 -8.58 -9.34 -5.23
C PRO A 388 -7.74 -10.39 -4.50
N ASP A 389 -7.19 -11.36 -5.22
CA ASP A 389 -6.65 -12.62 -4.72
C ASP A 389 -5.15 -12.57 -4.36
N ARG A 390 -4.62 -11.37 -4.10
CA ARG A 390 -3.17 -11.17 -3.94
C ARG A 390 -2.84 -10.18 -2.85
N ASP A 391 -1.64 -10.34 -2.28
CA ASP A 391 -1.04 -9.47 -1.26
C ASP A 391 -1.53 -9.67 0.18
N TYR A 392 -1.90 -10.91 0.53
CA TYR A 392 -2.31 -11.22 1.90
C TYR A 392 -1.27 -12.00 2.69
N THR A 393 -0.04 -12.09 2.17
CA THR A 393 1.08 -12.70 2.87
C THR A 393 1.72 -11.70 3.84
N ARG A 394 2.41 -12.20 4.86
CA ARG A 394 3.10 -11.37 5.87
C ARG A 394 4.42 -10.77 5.39
N TYR A 395 4.86 -11.10 4.19
CA TYR A 395 6.04 -10.51 3.53
C TYR A 395 5.61 -9.64 2.36
N ASN A 396 6.42 -8.63 2.03
CA ASN A 396 6.15 -7.70 0.95
C ASN A 396 6.97 -8.04 -0.30
N THR A 397 6.28 -8.40 -1.39
CA THR A 397 6.90 -8.76 -2.67
C THR A 397 7.63 -7.59 -3.31
N GLY A 398 7.10 -6.38 -3.16
CA GLY A 398 7.75 -5.16 -3.63
C GLY A 398 9.10 -4.89 -2.95
N THR A 399 9.22 -5.22 -1.65
CA THR A 399 10.50 -5.15 -0.94
C THR A 399 11.50 -6.17 -1.52
N VAL A 400 11.06 -7.38 -1.86
CA VAL A 400 11.91 -8.37 -2.53
C VAL A 400 12.35 -7.86 -3.90
N TRP A 401 11.44 -7.23 -4.66
CA TRP A 401 11.74 -6.61 -5.95
C TRP A 401 12.83 -5.54 -5.84
N THR A 402 12.68 -4.58 -4.94
CA THR A 402 13.66 -3.49 -4.75
C THR A 402 15.02 -3.96 -4.25
N HIS A 403 15.10 -5.12 -3.62
CA HIS A 403 16.35 -5.73 -3.18
C HIS A 403 16.99 -6.68 -4.21
N THR A 404 16.31 -7.00 -5.31
CA THR A 404 16.79 -7.94 -6.33
C THR A 404 16.78 -7.36 -7.73
N ILE A 405 15.61 -7.02 -8.25
CA ILE A 405 15.44 -6.52 -9.63
C ILE A 405 16.08 -5.13 -9.77
N THR A 406 15.70 -4.19 -8.93
CA THR A 406 16.16 -2.80 -9.03
C THR A 406 17.70 -2.68 -9.07
N PRO A 407 18.49 -3.25 -8.13
CA PRO A 407 19.94 -3.15 -8.19
C PRO A 407 20.56 -3.94 -9.36
N ALA A 408 19.92 -5.03 -9.80
CA ALA A 408 20.39 -5.78 -10.95
C ALA A 408 20.28 -4.95 -12.24
N LEU A 409 19.11 -4.35 -12.48
CA LEU A 409 18.87 -3.51 -13.67
C LEU A 409 19.72 -2.24 -13.64
N THR A 410 19.84 -1.58 -12.50
CA THR A 410 20.70 -0.39 -12.33
C THR A 410 22.17 -0.69 -12.61
N SER A 411 22.63 -1.93 -12.35
CA SER A 411 23.99 -2.37 -12.70
C SER A 411 24.13 -2.88 -14.15
N GLY A 412 23.07 -2.81 -14.96
CA GLY A 412 23.10 -3.22 -16.37
C GLY A 412 22.97 -4.73 -16.60
N ARG A 413 22.48 -5.49 -15.61
CA ARG A 413 22.17 -6.92 -15.81
C ARG A 413 20.90 -7.07 -16.63
N SER A 414 20.77 -8.22 -17.31
CA SER A 414 19.54 -8.55 -18.03
C SER A 414 18.35 -8.72 -17.09
N PHE A 415 17.14 -8.43 -17.59
CA PHE A 415 15.91 -8.64 -16.80
C PHE A 415 15.74 -10.13 -16.46
N THR A 416 16.05 -11.04 -17.38
CA THR A 416 15.95 -12.49 -17.18
C THR A 416 16.82 -12.98 -16.02
N ASP A 417 18.09 -12.52 -15.93
CA ASP A 417 18.96 -12.89 -14.80
C ASP A 417 18.47 -12.33 -13.47
N ALA A 418 17.94 -11.09 -13.50
CA ALA A 418 17.35 -10.45 -12.33
C ALA A 418 16.10 -11.19 -11.86
N TRP A 419 15.26 -11.65 -12.79
CA TRP A 419 14.03 -12.41 -12.52
C TRP A 419 14.31 -13.73 -11.80
N SER A 420 15.26 -14.50 -12.25
CA SER A 420 15.66 -15.73 -11.54
C SER A 420 16.09 -15.46 -10.10
N THR A 421 16.89 -14.38 -9.89
CA THR A 421 17.31 -13.96 -8.55
C THR A 421 16.11 -13.53 -7.67
N PHE A 422 15.13 -12.84 -8.26
CA PHE A 422 13.89 -12.44 -7.59
C PHE A 422 13.11 -13.65 -7.11
N GLY A 423 12.90 -14.65 -7.97
CA GLY A 423 12.15 -15.86 -7.61
C GLY A 423 12.78 -16.64 -6.45
N ASP A 424 14.09 -16.86 -6.51
CA ASP A 424 14.83 -17.50 -5.43
C ASP A 424 14.72 -16.74 -4.11
N ARG A 425 14.77 -15.43 -4.16
CA ARG A 425 14.65 -14.59 -2.95
C ARG A 425 13.22 -14.59 -2.41
N LEU A 426 12.23 -14.54 -3.28
CA LEU A 426 10.81 -14.54 -2.91
C LEU A 426 10.43 -15.82 -2.14
N ILE A 427 10.85 -16.98 -2.65
CA ILE A 427 10.65 -18.26 -1.97
C ILE A 427 11.35 -18.30 -0.61
N ARG A 428 12.57 -17.79 -0.52
CA ARG A 428 13.29 -17.70 0.77
C ARG A 428 12.59 -16.76 1.75
N GLU A 429 12.08 -15.64 1.28
CA GLU A 429 11.35 -14.67 2.11
C GLU A 429 10.08 -15.29 2.66
N ALA A 430 9.26 -15.94 1.82
CA ALA A 430 8.05 -16.64 2.23
C ALA A 430 8.35 -17.66 3.35
N ARG A 431 9.38 -18.48 3.18
CA ARG A 431 9.82 -19.46 4.19
C ARG A 431 10.30 -18.80 5.49
N THR A 432 10.96 -17.63 5.41
CA THR A 432 11.41 -16.87 6.59
C THR A 432 10.23 -16.38 7.42
N PHE A 433 9.11 -16.06 6.76
CA PHE A 433 7.84 -15.68 7.41
C PHE A 433 6.97 -16.90 7.78
N GLY A 434 7.51 -18.12 7.68
CA GLY A 434 6.87 -19.35 8.13
C GLY A 434 5.87 -19.96 7.16
N TYR A 435 5.90 -19.55 5.88
CA TYR A 435 5.05 -20.17 4.86
C TYR A 435 5.67 -21.47 4.29
N ALA A 436 4.86 -22.51 4.22
CA ALA A 436 5.08 -23.59 3.28
C ALA A 436 4.76 -23.04 1.86
N VAL A 437 5.72 -23.16 0.95
CA VAL A 437 5.55 -22.67 -0.41
C VAL A 437 5.11 -23.81 -1.32
N GLN A 438 3.91 -23.69 -1.89
CA GLN A 438 3.50 -24.50 -3.02
C GLN A 438 4.11 -23.85 -4.28
N SER A 439 4.98 -24.58 -4.96
CA SER A 439 5.46 -24.24 -6.29
C SER A 439 5.12 -25.37 -7.24
N THR A 440 4.48 -25.08 -8.35
CA THR A 440 4.47 -26.00 -9.49
C THR A 440 5.87 -25.93 -10.11
N ALA A 441 6.55 -27.09 -10.08
CA ALA A 441 7.91 -27.25 -10.60
C ALA A 441 7.94 -27.23 -12.14
#